data_2ac51501df109d164841fc0d6165ef37
#
_entry.id   2ac51501df109d164841fc0d6165ef37
#
_cell.length_a   1.000
_cell.length_b   1.000
_cell.length_c   1.000
_cell.angle_alpha   90.00
_cell.angle_beta   90.00
_cell.angle_gamma   90.00
#
_symmetry.space_group_name_H-M   'P 1'
#
loop_
_entity.id
_entity.type
_entity.pdbx_description
1 polymer ?
#
loop_
_entity_poly.entity_id
_entity_poly.type
_entity_poly.pdbx_seq_one_letter_code
_entity_poly.pdbx_strand_id
1 'polypeptide(L)'
;EAQIGMGSLYKNGWGVRKDCYIAMTWYLRSVAHGNTDAMNNIGYLYKNGLGVPKDFEEAYFWFKKAADKNNPIAQYNIGNMYCYGEGMEKDFAKGAKWLTKAALQGNAPAQYNLGRMYQWGKGVEKDLQQARFWFQKAIDNGHEKAKEALTKIKSDLSKEDTEDPLLFT
;
A
#
# COMPACT_ATOMS: atom_id res chain seq x y z
N GLU A 1 13.54 0.14 19.11
CA GLU A 1 14.10 0.27 17.74
C GLU A 1 15.13 -0.81 17.41
N ALA A 2 16.08 -1.15 18.30
CA ALA A 2 17.10 -2.16 18.04
C ALA A 2 16.55 -3.52 17.60
N GLN A 3 15.45 -3.99 18.19
CA GLN A 3 14.86 -5.32 17.91
C GLN A 3 14.27 -5.42 16.49
N ILE A 4 13.61 -4.38 15.99
CA ILE A 4 13.10 -4.37 14.62
C ILE A 4 14.23 -4.33 13.61
N GLY A 5 15.33 -3.60 13.92
CA GLY A 5 16.56 -3.58 13.13
C GLY A 5 17.14 -4.98 12.97
N MET A 6 17.29 -5.72 14.07
CA MET A 6 17.76 -7.12 14.05
C MET A 6 16.86 -8.02 13.18
N GLY A 7 15.54 -7.90 13.32
CA GLY A 7 14.59 -8.62 12.47
C GLY A 7 14.80 -8.31 10.97
N SER A 8 15.04 -7.05 10.63
CA SER A 8 15.29 -6.61 9.25
C SER A 8 16.61 -7.13 8.69
N LEU A 9 17.68 -7.17 9.51
CA LEU A 9 18.97 -7.76 9.13
C LEU A 9 18.81 -9.23 8.73
N TYR A 10 18.17 -10.04 9.58
CA TYR A 10 17.95 -11.46 9.29
C TYR A 10 16.96 -11.68 8.14
N LYS A 11 15.88 -10.87 8.02
CA LYS A 11 14.94 -10.97 6.90
C LYS A 11 15.62 -10.75 5.54
N ASN A 12 16.53 -9.79 5.46
CA ASN A 12 17.17 -9.37 4.21
C ASN A 12 18.54 -10.04 3.98
N GLY A 13 19.18 -10.56 5.03
CA GLY A 13 20.54 -11.10 4.96
C GLY A 13 21.62 -10.01 4.93
N TRP A 14 21.40 -8.87 5.57
CA TRP A 14 22.36 -7.76 5.62
C TRP A 14 23.40 -7.97 6.72
N GLY A 15 24.62 -8.37 6.32
CA GLY A 15 25.72 -8.67 7.26
C GLY A 15 25.56 -9.97 8.07
N VAL A 16 24.46 -10.70 7.88
CA VAL A 16 24.16 -12.00 8.49
C VAL A 16 23.55 -12.93 7.45
N ARG A 17 23.64 -14.26 7.67
CA ARG A 17 22.92 -15.20 6.82
C ARG A 17 21.41 -14.92 6.94
N LYS A 18 20.73 -14.81 5.77
CA LYS A 18 19.29 -14.63 5.71
C LYS A 18 18.56 -15.76 6.43
N ASP A 19 17.73 -15.40 7.40
CA ASP A 19 16.89 -16.32 8.18
C ASP A 19 15.61 -15.64 8.63
N CYS A 20 14.51 -15.94 7.93
CA CYS A 20 13.22 -15.32 8.22
C CYS A 20 12.56 -15.88 9.49
N TYR A 21 12.94 -17.08 9.96
CA TYR A 21 12.48 -17.60 11.24
C TYR A 21 13.10 -16.80 12.40
N ILE A 22 14.40 -16.53 12.35
CA ILE A 22 15.06 -15.66 13.33
C ILE A 22 14.49 -14.24 13.24
N ALA A 23 14.23 -13.71 12.01
CA ALA A 23 13.60 -12.43 11.85
C ALA A 23 12.24 -12.35 12.56
N MET A 24 11.39 -13.39 12.45
CA MET A 24 10.11 -13.49 13.14
C MET A 24 10.28 -13.37 14.66
N THR A 25 11.25 -14.07 15.26
CA THR A 25 11.48 -14.00 16.71
C THR A 25 11.83 -12.59 17.18
N TRP A 26 12.63 -11.84 16.41
CA TRP A 26 12.96 -10.46 16.70
C TRP A 26 11.75 -9.52 16.54
N TYR A 27 10.93 -9.71 15.50
CA TYR A 27 9.72 -8.93 15.35
C TYR A 27 8.71 -9.18 16.47
N LEU A 28 8.51 -10.43 16.91
CA LEU A 28 7.64 -10.74 18.04
C LEU A 28 8.10 -10.07 19.35
N ARG A 29 9.42 -10.03 19.61
CA ARG A 29 9.98 -9.26 20.73
C ARG A 29 9.68 -7.76 20.61
N SER A 30 9.78 -7.21 19.40
CA SER A 30 9.48 -5.79 19.14
C SER A 30 7.99 -5.47 19.31
N VAL A 31 7.11 -6.41 18.93
CA VAL A 31 5.65 -6.29 19.12
C VAL A 31 5.28 -6.20 20.60
N ALA A 32 5.99 -6.90 21.50
CA ALA A 32 5.77 -6.82 22.94
C ALA A 32 5.92 -5.38 23.49
N HIS A 33 6.65 -4.53 22.78
CA HIS A 33 6.80 -3.10 23.07
C HIS A 33 5.89 -2.21 22.22
N GLY A 34 4.88 -2.78 21.56
CA GLY A 34 3.87 -2.06 20.80
C GLY A 34 4.30 -1.57 19.40
N ASN A 35 5.44 -2.02 18.87
CA ASN A 35 5.98 -1.57 17.60
C ASN A 35 5.10 -2.01 16.41
N THR A 36 4.53 -1.04 15.70
CA THR A 36 3.60 -1.29 14.59
C THR A 36 4.30 -1.74 13.30
N ASP A 37 5.55 -1.33 13.08
CA ASP A 37 6.33 -1.79 11.92
C ASP A 37 6.72 -3.26 12.07
N ALA A 38 6.98 -3.71 13.31
CA ALA A 38 7.19 -5.13 13.58
C ALA A 38 5.92 -5.95 13.32
N MET A 39 4.73 -5.47 13.72
CA MET A 39 3.45 -6.10 13.38
C MET A 39 3.28 -6.21 11.86
N ASN A 40 3.52 -5.11 11.13
CA ASN A 40 3.46 -5.10 9.68
C ASN A 40 4.46 -6.10 9.06
N ASN A 41 5.69 -6.16 9.56
CA ASN A 41 6.69 -7.11 9.06
C ASN A 41 6.29 -8.57 9.30
N ILE A 42 5.66 -8.89 10.43
CA ILE A 42 5.12 -10.24 10.70
C ILE A 42 4.02 -10.57 9.67
N GLY A 43 3.07 -9.65 9.44
CA GLY A 43 2.06 -9.82 8.41
C GLY A 43 2.66 -10.08 7.02
N TYR A 44 3.75 -9.38 6.69
CA TYR A 44 4.48 -9.59 5.44
C TYR A 44 5.13 -10.99 5.36
N LEU A 45 5.67 -11.51 6.46
CA LEU A 45 6.24 -12.86 6.50
C LEU A 45 5.16 -13.91 6.23
N TYR A 46 4.00 -13.82 6.88
CA TYR A 46 2.87 -14.73 6.65
C TYR A 46 2.31 -14.61 5.24
N LYS A 47 2.10 -13.39 4.74
CA LYS A 47 1.60 -13.14 3.37
C LYS A 47 2.45 -13.84 2.31
N ASN A 48 3.76 -13.88 2.50
CA ASN A 48 4.71 -14.40 1.51
C ASN A 48 5.25 -15.81 1.84
N GLY A 49 4.91 -16.40 2.99
CA GLY A 49 5.42 -17.69 3.42
C GLY A 49 6.92 -17.67 3.70
N LEU A 50 7.42 -16.59 4.33
CA LEU A 50 8.84 -16.41 4.61
C LEU A 50 9.18 -16.82 6.04
N GLY A 51 9.84 -17.97 6.21
CA GLY A 51 10.17 -18.52 7.52
C GLY A 51 8.99 -19.11 8.29
N VAL A 52 7.79 -19.00 7.75
CA VAL A 52 6.52 -19.57 8.23
C VAL A 52 5.69 -20.01 7.02
N PRO A 53 4.74 -20.95 7.17
CA PRO A 53 3.80 -21.27 6.11
C PRO A 53 3.03 -20.00 5.66
N LYS A 54 2.76 -19.93 4.35
CA LYS A 54 1.96 -18.82 3.81
C LYS A 54 0.55 -18.88 4.35
N ASP A 55 0.11 -17.78 4.96
CA ASP A 55 -1.20 -17.66 5.57
C ASP A 55 -1.71 -16.21 5.43
N PHE A 56 -2.76 -16.04 4.64
CA PHE A 56 -3.36 -14.72 4.41
C PHE A 56 -4.24 -14.25 5.58
N GLU A 57 -4.82 -15.16 6.36
CA GLU A 57 -5.64 -14.80 7.52
C GLU A 57 -4.75 -14.26 8.63
N GLU A 58 -3.63 -14.95 8.92
CA GLU A 58 -2.60 -14.46 9.85
C GLU A 58 -1.98 -13.15 9.35
N ALA A 59 -1.70 -13.03 8.04
CA ALA A 59 -1.18 -11.79 7.48
C ALA A 59 -2.15 -10.63 7.70
N TYR A 60 -3.45 -10.82 7.42
CA TYR A 60 -4.49 -9.82 7.66
C TYR A 60 -4.60 -9.44 9.13
N PHE A 61 -4.59 -10.43 10.04
CA PHE A 61 -4.63 -10.18 11.48
C PHE A 61 -3.50 -9.26 11.94
N TRP A 62 -2.27 -9.52 11.51
CA TRP A 62 -1.12 -8.72 11.90
C TRP A 62 -1.12 -7.34 11.25
N PHE A 63 -1.47 -7.24 9.97
CA PHE A 63 -1.65 -5.94 9.30
C PHE A 63 -2.76 -5.13 9.98
N LYS A 64 -3.88 -5.76 10.34
CA LYS A 64 -5.00 -5.09 11.00
C LYS A 64 -4.60 -4.52 12.37
N LYS A 65 -3.84 -5.28 13.16
CA LYS A 65 -3.28 -4.79 14.42
C LYS A 65 -2.40 -3.54 14.25
N ALA A 66 -1.56 -3.53 13.22
CA ALA A 66 -0.72 -2.37 12.92
C ALA A 66 -1.54 -1.19 12.37
N ALA A 67 -2.49 -1.47 11.46
CA ALA A 67 -3.33 -0.46 10.83
C ALA A 67 -4.27 0.24 11.80
N ASP A 68 -4.79 -0.47 12.82
CA ASP A 68 -5.61 0.10 13.90
C ASP A 68 -4.82 1.06 14.79
N LYS A 69 -3.50 0.90 14.81
CA LYS A 69 -2.53 1.83 15.42
C LYS A 69 -2.00 2.86 14.42
N ASN A 70 -2.72 3.05 13.33
CA ASN A 70 -2.47 4.05 12.30
C ASN A 70 -1.17 3.85 11.47
N ASN A 71 -0.64 2.62 11.38
CA ASN A 71 0.52 2.33 10.53
C ASN A 71 0.15 2.41 9.04
N PRO A 72 0.74 3.34 8.24
CA PRO A 72 0.34 3.56 6.85
C PRO A 72 0.75 2.41 5.91
N ILE A 73 1.82 1.68 6.23
CA ILE A 73 2.27 0.54 5.41
C ILE A 73 1.30 -0.63 5.59
N ALA A 74 0.84 -0.86 6.81
CA ALA A 74 -0.15 -1.90 7.09
C ALA A 74 -1.51 -1.57 6.45
N GLN A 75 -1.94 -0.31 6.50
CA GLN A 75 -3.16 0.16 5.81
C GLN A 75 -3.06 -0.07 4.29
N TYR A 76 -1.92 0.25 3.69
CA TYR A 76 -1.64 -0.04 2.28
C TYR A 76 -1.72 -1.54 1.98
N ASN A 77 -1.12 -2.39 2.83
CA ASN A 77 -1.15 -3.84 2.64
C ASN A 77 -2.58 -4.39 2.71
N ILE A 78 -3.40 -3.96 3.67
CA ILE A 78 -4.81 -4.35 3.76
C ILE A 78 -5.58 -3.88 2.52
N GLY A 79 -5.35 -2.64 2.07
CA GLY A 79 -5.97 -2.12 0.86
C GLY A 79 -5.69 -3.00 -0.35
N ASN A 80 -4.45 -3.44 -0.51
CA ASN A 80 -4.07 -4.36 -1.59
C ASN A 80 -4.70 -5.75 -1.42
N MET A 81 -4.77 -6.29 -0.20
CA MET A 81 -5.42 -7.59 0.05
C MET A 81 -6.88 -7.57 -0.44
N TYR A 82 -7.63 -6.50 -0.15
CA TYR A 82 -8.99 -6.34 -0.69
C TYR A 82 -9.01 -6.19 -2.21
N CYS A 83 -8.10 -5.39 -2.79
CA CYS A 83 -8.06 -5.18 -4.24
C CYS A 83 -7.72 -6.44 -5.03
N TYR A 84 -6.92 -7.34 -4.47
CA TYR A 84 -6.49 -8.58 -5.14
C TYR A 84 -7.27 -9.82 -4.71
N GLY A 85 -8.04 -9.76 -3.62
CA GLY A 85 -8.75 -10.90 -3.05
C GLY A 85 -7.79 -11.90 -2.37
N GLU A 86 -6.76 -11.38 -1.69
CA GLU A 86 -5.77 -12.21 -0.99
C GLU A 86 -6.31 -12.62 0.39
N GLY A 87 -6.75 -13.89 0.51
CA GLY A 87 -7.34 -14.43 1.74
C GLY A 87 -8.76 -13.95 2.06
N MET A 88 -9.38 -13.22 1.14
CA MET A 88 -10.73 -12.68 1.30
C MET A 88 -11.38 -12.45 -0.06
N GLU A 89 -12.69 -12.22 -0.09
CA GLU A 89 -13.37 -11.79 -1.29
C GLU A 89 -12.84 -10.43 -1.77
N LYS A 90 -12.65 -10.33 -3.09
CA LYS A 90 -12.17 -9.12 -3.73
C LYS A 90 -13.17 -7.98 -3.60
N ASP A 91 -12.74 -6.86 -3.03
CA ASP A 91 -13.58 -5.68 -2.80
C ASP A 91 -12.77 -4.39 -3.03
N PHE A 92 -12.93 -3.82 -4.21
CA PHE A 92 -12.24 -2.58 -4.56
C PHE A 92 -12.68 -1.38 -3.71
N ALA A 93 -13.95 -1.33 -3.26
CA ALA A 93 -14.44 -0.22 -2.46
C ALA A 93 -13.82 -0.24 -1.05
N LYS A 94 -13.73 -1.43 -0.42
CA LYS A 94 -12.98 -1.57 0.82
C LYS A 94 -11.49 -1.30 0.63
N GLY A 95 -10.90 -1.78 -0.47
CA GLY A 95 -9.52 -1.50 -0.83
C GLY A 95 -9.25 -0.01 -0.92
N ALA A 96 -10.11 0.75 -1.64
CA ALA A 96 -10.01 2.21 -1.76
C ALA A 96 -10.03 2.91 -0.40
N LYS A 97 -10.92 2.52 0.52
CA LYS A 97 -11.00 3.10 1.87
C LYS A 97 -9.69 2.95 2.64
N TRP A 98 -9.06 1.78 2.58
CA TRP A 98 -7.79 1.54 3.26
C TRP A 98 -6.62 2.25 2.58
N LEU A 99 -6.58 2.24 1.24
CA LEU A 99 -5.57 2.97 0.46
C LEU A 99 -5.67 4.48 0.71
N THR A 100 -6.88 5.04 0.84
CA THR A 100 -7.07 6.46 1.18
C THR A 100 -6.46 6.80 2.54
N LYS A 101 -6.67 5.96 3.57
CA LYS A 101 -6.05 6.17 4.89
C LYS A 101 -4.53 6.23 4.80
N ALA A 102 -3.92 5.29 4.07
CA ALA A 102 -2.47 5.25 3.88
C ALA A 102 -1.97 6.45 3.03
N ALA A 103 -2.69 6.79 1.96
CA ALA A 103 -2.35 7.88 1.04
C ALA A 103 -2.37 9.26 1.73
N LEU A 104 -3.33 9.50 2.61
CA LEU A 104 -3.42 10.72 3.42
C LEU A 104 -2.23 10.88 4.39
N GLN A 105 -1.59 9.78 4.78
CA GLN A 105 -0.38 9.77 5.59
C GLN A 105 0.92 9.85 4.76
N GLY A 106 0.83 10.10 3.45
CA GLY A 106 2.00 10.25 2.58
C GLY A 106 2.57 8.92 2.06
N ASN A 107 1.87 7.78 2.21
CA ASN A 107 2.33 6.53 1.64
C ASN A 107 2.28 6.61 0.10
N ALA A 108 3.43 6.80 -0.54
CA ALA A 108 3.53 7.03 -1.98
C ALA A 108 2.98 5.86 -2.83
N PRO A 109 3.21 4.57 -2.51
CA PRO A 109 2.56 3.45 -3.20
C PRO A 109 1.02 3.48 -3.09
N ALA A 110 0.48 3.86 -1.92
CA ALA A 110 -0.98 3.98 -1.74
C ALA A 110 -1.55 5.13 -2.57
N GLN A 111 -0.86 6.27 -2.61
CA GLN A 111 -1.25 7.42 -3.44
C GLN A 111 -1.28 7.04 -4.93
N TYR A 112 -0.27 6.33 -5.41
CA TYR A 112 -0.23 5.82 -6.77
C TYR A 112 -1.40 4.86 -7.07
N ASN A 113 -1.65 3.88 -6.19
CA ASN A 113 -2.74 2.93 -6.36
C ASN A 113 -4.10 3.64 -6.35
N LEU A 114 -4.29 4.61 -5.46
CA LEU A 114 -5.52 5.40 -5.38
C LEU A 114 -5.72 6.24 -6.65
N GLY A 115 -4.66 6.86 -7.19
CA GLY A 115 -4.70 7.55 -8.48
C GLY A 115 -5.17 6.62 -9.60
N ARG A 116 -4.67 5.39 -9.64
CA ARG A 116 -5.14 4.38 -10.60
C ARG A 116 -6.59 3.98 -10.39
N MET A 117 -7.05 3.90 -9.14
CA MET A 117 -8.45 3.58 -8.85
C MET A 117 -9.40 4.65 -9.39
N TYR A 118 -9.07 5.94 -9.20
CA TYR A 118 -9.82 7.04 -9.81
C TYR A 118 -9.72 7.08 -11.33
N GLN A 119 -8.55 6.78 -11.91
CA GLN A 119 -8.37 6.71 -13.36
C GLN A 119 -9.31 5.69 -14.02
N TRP A 120 -9.51 4.54 -13.38
CA TRP A 120 -10.26 3.42 -13.96
C TRP A 120 -11.65 3.22 -13.35
N GLY A 121 -12.06 4.03 -12.38
CA GLY A 121 -13.33 3.86 -11.68
C GLY A 121 -13.42 2.55 -10.90
N LYS A 122 -12.32 2.09 -10.28
CA LYS A 122 -12.29 0.83 -9.53
C LYS A 122 -12.49 1.07 -8.04
N GLY A 123 -13.66 0.75 -7.54
CA GLY A 123 -14.03 0.93 -6.12
C GLY A 123 -14.30 2.38 -5.71
N VAL A 124 -14.12 3.31 -6.63
CA VAL A 124 -14.47 4.72 -6.57
C VAL A 124 -15.05 5.14 -7.91
N GLU A 125 -15.82 6.22 -7.96
CA GLU A 125 -16.24 6.83 -9.22
C GLU A 125 -15.02 7.28 -10.03
N LYS A 126 -15.06 7.11 -11.38
CA LYS A 126 -13.98 7.55 -12.26
C LYS A 126 -13.87 9.08 -12.19
N ASP A 127 -12.67 9.57 -11.88
CA ASP A 127 -12.37 11.00 -11.79
C ASP A 127 -10.91 11.24 -12.16
N LEU A 128 -10.67 11.80 -13.36
CA LEU A 128 -9.32 12.05 -13.86
C LEU A 128 -8.62 13.20 -13.12
N GLN A 129 -9.36 14.15 -12.53
CA GLN A 129 -8.78 15.22 -11.71
C GLN A 129 -8.27 14.66 -10.38
N GLN A 130 -9.05 13.78 -9.73
CA GLN A 130 -8.60 13.05 -8.56
C GLN A 130 -7.41 12.14 -8.88
N ALA A 131 -7.44 11.43 -10.01
CA ALA A 131 -6.31 10.62 -10.46
C ALA A 131 -5.04 11.47 -10.62
N ARG A 132 -5.13 12.62 -11.27
CA ARG A 132 -4.04 13.59 -11.44
C ARG A 132 -3.50 14.06 -10.09
N PHE A 133 -4.38 14.44 -9.15
CA PHE A 133 -4.00 14.89 -7.82
C PHE A 133 -3.19 13.82 -7.08
N TRP A 134 -3.69 12.58 -7.04
CA TRP A 134 -3.02 11.51 -6.32
C TRP A 134 -1.70 11.05 -6.97
N PHE A 135 -1.60 11.06 -8.31
CA PHE A 135 -0.32 10.80 -9.00
C PHE A 135 0.71 11.89 -8.69
N GLN A 136 0.30 13.18 -8.65
CA GLN A 136 1.22 14.25 -8.26
C GLN A 136 1.71 14.06 -6.82
N LYS A 137 0.82 13.75 -5.88
CA LYS A 137 1.20 13.44 -4.49
C LYS A 137 2.15 12.26 -4.39
N ALA A 138 1.93 11.21 -5.19
CA ALA A 138 2.84 10.06 -5.24
C ALA A 138 4.24 10.45 -5.72
N ILE A 139 4.34 11.32 -6.73
CA ILE A 139 5.62 11.86 -7.23
C ILE A 139 6.33 12.68 -6.14
N ASP A 140 5.60 13.57 -5.47
CA ASP A 140 6.13 14.44 -4.40
C ASP A 140 6.69 13.59 -3.25
N ASN A 141 6.15 12.38 -3.04
CA ASN A 141 6.62 11.40 -2.06
C ASN A 141 7.54 10.31 -2.65
N GLY A 142 8.11 10.53 -3.84
CA GLY A 142 9.19 9.72 -4.40
C GLY A 142 8.75 8.49 -5.21
N HIS A 143 7.49 8.40 -5.65
CA HIS A 143 7.01 7.28 -6.48
C HIS A 143 7.24 7.54 -7.98
N GLU A 144 8.40 7.17 -8.51
CA GLU A 144 8.83 7.47 -9.89
C GLU A 144 7.83 7.02 -10.98
N LYS A 145 7.24 5.83 -10.83
CA LYS A 145 6.25 5.30 -11.80
C LYS A 145 5.01 6.18 -11.97
N ALA A 146 4.73 7.06 -11.02
CA ALA A 146 3.59 7.96 -11.10
C ALA A 146 3.79 9.06 -12.16
N LYS A 147 5.03 9.35 -12.58
CA LYS A 147 5.35 10.35 -13.62
C LYS A 147 4.71 9.98 -14.96
N GLU A 148 4.87 8.72 -15.39
CA GLU A 148 4.27 8.22 -16.64
C GLU A 148 2.74 8.25 -16.57
N ALA A 149 2.17 7.81 -15.46
CA ALA A 149 0.73 7.83 -15.23
C ALA A 149 0.17 9.26 -15.28
N LEU A 150 0.86 10.23 -14.65
CA LEU A 150 0.48 11.64 -14.67
C LEU A 150 0.53 12.24 -16.08
N THR A 151 1.55 11.92 -16.87
CA THR A 151 1.68 12.38 -18.26
C THR A 151 0.49 11.91 -19.10
N LYS A 152 0.11 10.63 -18.94
CA LYS A 152 -1.05 10.07 -19.65
C LYS A 152 -2.35 10.78 -19.25
N ILE A 153 -2.59 10.99 -17.94
CA ILE A 153 -3.78 11.70 -17.46
C ILE A 153 -3.88 13.12 -18.00
N LYS A 154 -2.76 13.85 -18.07
CA LYS A 154 -2.74 15.20 -18.64
C LYS A 154 -3.15 15.19 -20.13
N SER A 155 -2.69 14.20 -20.90
CA SER A 155 -3.11 14.02 -22.28
C SER A 155 -4.59 13.66 -22.42
N ASP A 156 -5.12 12.81 -21.54
CA ASP A 156 -6.52 12.40 -21.57
C ASP A 156 -7.45 13.58 -21.22
N LEU A 157 -7.11 14.36 -20.19
CA LEU A 157 -7.85 15.58 -19.80
C LEU A 157 -7.87 16.63 -20.92
N SER A 158 -6.72 16.85 -21.61
CA SER A 158 -6.67 17.82 -22.72
C SER A 158 -7.55 17.43 -23.92
N LYS A 159 -7.87 16.15 -24.07
CA LYS A 159 -8.81 15.68 -25.11
C LYS A 159 -10.25 15.89 -24.70
N GLU A 160 -10.59 15.62 -23.43
CA GLU A 160 -11.94 15.89 -22.90
C GLU A 160 -12.29 17.37 -23.02
N ASP A 161 -11.35 18.29 -22.72
CA ASP A 161 -11.54 19.74 -22.88
C ASP A 161 -11.75 20.18 -24.34
N THR A 162 -11.24 19.45 -25.32
CA THR A 162 -11.40 19.76 -26.76
C THR A 162 -12.65 19.15 -27.38
N GLU A 163 -13.26 18.14 -26.73
CA GLU A 163 -14.45 17.44 -27.21
C GLU A 163 -15.75 18.01 -26.60
N ASP A 164 -15.69 19.03 -25.69
CA ASP A 164 -16.88 19.69 -25.17
C ASP A 164 -17.43 20.70 -26.18
N PRO A 165 -18.59 20.41 -26.85
CA PRO A 165 -19.16 21.27 -27.87
C PRO A 165 -19.71 22.61 -27.32
N LEU A 166 -19.79 22.76 -25.99
CA LEU A 166 -20.35 23.95 -25.34
C LEU A 166 -19.36 25.11 -25.16
N LEU A 167 -18.07 24.90 -25.46
CA LEU A 167 -17.05 25.95 -25.39
C LEU A 167 -17.05 26.91 -26.60
N PHE A 168 -17.90 26.67 -27.61
CA PHE A 168 -17.96 27.47 -28.84
C PHE A 168 -19.35 28.01 -29.16
N THR A 169 -20.25 28.17 -28.17
CA THR A 169 -21.56 28.84 -28.37
C THR A 169 -21.66 30.13 -27.59
#